data_8fea8586b0cd67a229cfe959ae7d9ee1
#
_entry.id   8fea8586b0cd67a229cfe959ae7d9ee1
#
_cell.length_a   1.000
_cell.length_b   1.000
_cell.length_c   1.000
_cell.angle_alpha   90.00
_cell.angle_beta   90.00
_cell.angle_gamma   90.00
#
_symmetry.space_group_name_H-M   'P 1'
#
loop_
_entity.id
_entity.type
_entity.pdbx_description
1 polymer ?
#
loop_
_entity_poly.entity_id
_entity_poly.type
_entity_poly.pdbx_seq_one_letter_code
_entity_poly.pdbx_strand_id
1 'polypeptide(L)'
;MSMPKSVLLEVITPSKLFYKQKVEMVVVTTFTGEEGYMPGHTWACKLLDVGVLKIKEVGATEFKKAAISGGYVDVRDNIIIFTDHAEWAEDIDFDRALKEKENAQEWLTTHNEKNSSEDDLNKARVSLAKQNVRMKIANNGTRLKI
;
A
#
# COMPACT_ATOMS: atom_id res chain seq x y z
N MET A 1 -16.03 -24.65 -18.52
CA MET A 1 -16.51 -23.47 -17.76
C MET A 1 -15.55 -22.30 -17.96
N SER A 2 -16.08 -21.14 -18.23
CA SER A 2 -15.26 -19.94 -18.37
C SER A 2 -14.79 -19.46 -17.00
N MET A 3 -13.58 -18.92 -16.94
CA MET A 3 -13.08 -18.25 -15.74
C MET A 3 -13.93 -17.01 -15.44
N PRO A 4 -14.16 -16.68 -14.17
CA PRO A 4 -14.85 -15.44 -13.85
C PRO A 4 -14.06 -14.24 -14.39
N LYS A 5 -14.77 -13.20 -14.82
CA LYS A 5 -14.17 -11.99 -15.39
C LYS A 5 -13.85 -10.92 -14.35
N SER A 6 -14.37 -11.08 -13.15
CA SER A 6 -14.17 -10.14 -12.06
C SER A 6 -14.21 -10.85 -10.73
N VAL A 7 -13.65 -10.19 -9.74
CA VAL A 7 -13.67 -10.64 -8.34
C VAL A 7 -13.95 -9.43 -7.46
N LEU A 8 -14.73 -9.62 -6.41
CA LEU A 8 -14.99 -8.54 -5.45
C LEU A 8 -13.73 -8.30 -4.61
N LEU A 9 -13.28 -7.07 -4.58
CA LEU A 9 -12.18 -6.63 -3.73
C LEU A 9 -12.69 -5.68 -2.67
N GLU A 10 -12.34 -5.95 -1.42
CA GLU A 10 -12.57 -5.05 -0.30
C GLU A 10 -11.24 -4.70 0.33
N VAL A 11 -11.02 -3.42 0.60
CA VAL A 11 -9.85 -2.93 1.34
C VAL A 11 -10.36 -2.27 2.61
N ILE A 12 -9.96 -2.82 3.74
CA ILE A 12 -10.51 -2.44 5.05
C ILE A 12 -9.37 -1.92 5.93
N THR A 13 -9.61 -0.75 6.53
CA THR A 13 -8.73 -0.20 7.57
C THR A 13 -9.48 -0.19 8.90
N PRO A 14 -8.79 0.00 10.03
CA PRO A 14 -9.48 0.08 11.32
C PRO A 14 -10.55 1.17 11.40
N SER A 15 -10.41 2.25 10.61
CA SER A 15 -11.33 3.38 10.66
C SER A 15 -12.47 3.30 9.65
N LYS A 16 -12.30 2.56 8.54
CA LYS A 16 -13.31 2.55 7.49
C LYS A 16 -13.12 1.45 6.46
N LEU A 17 -14.17 1.21 5.70
CA LEU A 17 -14.08 0.47 4.44
C LEU A 17 -13.52 1.43 3.40
N PHE A 18 -12.27 1.24 3.02
CA PHE A 18 -11.55 2.12 2.11
C PHE A 18 -11.98 1.93 0.65
N TYR A 19 -12.25 0.69 0.25
CA TYR A 19 -12.58 0.34 -1.14
C TYR A 19 -13.44 -0.92 -1.18
N LYS A 20 -14.42 -0.94 -2.08
CA LYS A 20 -15.23 -2.14 -2.35
C LYS A 20 -15.78 -2.06 -3.76
N GLN A 21 -15.22 -2.85 -4.67
CA GLN A 21 -15.63 -2.92 -6.07
C GLN A 21 -15.21 -4.25 -6.68
N LYS A 22 -15.88 -4.62 -7.78
CA LYS A 22 -15.42 -5.71 -8.62
C LYS A 22 -14.24 -5.25 -9.46
N VAL A 23 -13.19 -6.07 -9.50
CA VAL A 23 -11.92 -5.74 -10.16
C VAL A 23 -11.51 -6.88 -11.09
N GLU A 24 -10.67 -6.54 -12.08
CA GLU A 24 -10.05 -7.53 -12.95
C GLU A 24 -8.73 -8.04 -12.37
N MET A 25 -8.06 -7.21 -11.58
CA MET A 25 -6.77 -7.55 -11.01
C MET A 25 -6.45 -6.63 -9.84
N VAL A 26 -5.78 -7.18 -8.84
CA VAL A 26 -5.17 -6.40 -7.75
C VAL A 26 -3.72 -6.85 -7.61
N VAL A 27 -2.82 -5.88 -7.45
CA VAL A 27 -1.40 -6.13 -7.22
C VAL A 27 -1.04 -5.57 -5.86
N VAL A 28 -0.39 -6.39 -5.04
CA VAL A 28 0.03 -6.05 -3.68
C VAL A 28 1.53 -6.20 -3.55
N THR A 29 2.10 -5.59 -2.51
CA THR A 29 3.51 -5.75 -2.15
C THR A 29 3.61 -6.68 -0.96
N THR A 30 4.27 -7.82 -1.14
CA THR A 30 4.56 -8.76 -0.06
C THR A 30 6.02 -8.61 0.35
N PHE A 31 6.42 -9.31 1.41
CA PHE A 31 7.82 -9.29 1.85
C PHE A 31 8.79 -9.94 0.85
N THR A 32 8.27 -10.65 -0.15
CA THR A 32 9.07 -11.29 -1.20
C THR A 32 8.92 -10.63 -2.57
N GLY A 33 8.17 -9.54 -2.66
CA GLY A 33 7.96 -8.79 -3.89
C GLY A 33 6.50 -8.57 -4.22
N GLU A 34 6.23 -8.07 -5.41
CA GLU A 34 4.86 -7.83 -5.85
C GLU A 34 4.18 -9.14 -6.25
N GLU A 35 2.89 -9.24 -5.93
CA GLU A 35 2.04 -10.34 -6.36
C GLU A 35 0.73 -9.80 -6.89
N GLY A 36 0.26 -10.39 -8.00
CA GLY A 36 -1.02 -10.04 -8.60
C GLY A 36 -2.04 -11.16 -8.41
N TYR A 37 -3.28 -10.78 -8.13
CA TYR A 37 -4.39 -11.71 -7.99
C TYR A 37 -5.47 -11.36 -9.01
N MET A 38 -5.87 -12.36 -9.77
CA MET A 38 -6.93 -12.26 -10.79
C MET A 38 -8.13 -13.11 -10.37
N PRO A 39 -9.30 -12.89 -10.99
CA PRO A 39 -10.46 -13.74 -10.73
C PRO A 39 -10.11 -15.22 -10.92
N GLY A 40 -10.55 -16.07 -10.00
CA GLY A 40 -10.28 -17.50 -10.06
C GLY A 40 -8.92 -17.93 -9.53
N HIS A 41 -8.15 -17.00 -8.93
CA HIS A 41 -6.89 -17.35 -8.30
C HIS A 41 -7.10 -18.36 -7.18
N THR A 42 -6.14 -19.29 -7.00
CA THR A 42 -6.18 -20.22 -5.86
C THR A 42 -6.18 -19.45 -4.54
N TRP A 43 -6.82 -20.02 -3.55
CA TRP A 43 -6.92 -19.40 -2.24
C TRP A 43 -5.54 -19.18 -1.64
N ALA A 44 -5.34 -18.01 -1.07
CA ALA A 44 -4.07 -17.62 -0.47
C ALA A 44 -4.31 -16.63 0.65
N CYS A 45 -3.40 -16.62 1.63
CA CYS A 45 -3.37 -15.60 2.66
C CYS A 45 -1.92 -15.19 2.85
N LYS A 46 -1.60 -13.92 2.66
CA LYS A 46 -0.22 -13.45 2.73
C LYS A 46 -0.11 -12.14 3.49
N LEU A 47 1.01 -12.01 4.19
CA LEU A 47 1.36 -10.76 4.85
C LEU A 47 1.82 -9.73 3.81
N LEU A 48 1.43 -8.49 4.03
CA LEU A 48 1.76 -7.38 3.17
C LEU A 48 2.81 -6.48 3.81
N ASP A 49 3.72 -5.99 3.00
CA ASP A 49 4.68 -4.97 3.39
C ASP A 49 4.07 -3.58 3.13
N VAL A 50 4.72 -2.55 3.65
CA VAL A 50 4.44 -1.18 3.26
C VAL A 50 4.72 -1.07 1.77
N GLY A 51 3.76 -0.62 1.00
CA GLY A 51 3.95 -0.59 -0.45
C GLY A 51 2.76 -0.02 -1.21
N VAL A 52 2.83 -0.21 -2.52
CA VAL A 52 1.81 0.26 -3.44
C VAL A 52 0.78 -0.83 -3.68
N LEU A 53 -0.48 -0.47 -3.51
CA LEU A 53 -1.62 -1.27 -3.93
C LEU A 53 -2.06 -0.78 -5.30
N LYS A 54 -2.14 -1.68 -6.28
CA LYS A 54 -2.60 -1.35 -7.63
C LYS A 54 -3.88 -2.12 -7.92
N ILE A 55 -4.91 -1.42 -8.35
CA ILE A 55 -6.22 -2.00 -8.61
C ILE A 55 -6.64 -1.72 -10.05
N LYS A 56 -6.98 -2.76 -10.79
CA LYS A 56 -7.55 -2.61 -12.12
C LYS A 56 -9.03 -2.95 -12.06
N GLU A 57 -9.86 -1.92 -12.18
CA GLU A 57 -11.31 -2.07 -12.16
C GLU A 57 -11.80 -2.69 -13.47
N VAL A 58 -12.98 -3.30 -13.44
CA VAL A 58 -13.58 -3.91 -14.61
C VAL A 58 -13.75 -2.86 -15.72
N GLY A 59 -13.17 -3.14 -16.88
CA GLY A 59 -13.23 -2.25 -18.04
C GLY A 59 -12.23 -1.11 -18.01
N ALA A 60 -11.44 -0.97 -16.95
CA ALA A 60 -10.43 0.08 -16.86
C ALA A 60 -9.20 -0.25 -17.70
N THR A 61 -8.57 0.79 -18.26
CA THR A 61 -7.32 0.64 -19.00
C THR A 61 -6.09 0.90 -18.13
N GLU A 62 -6.27 1.55 -16.99
CA GLU A 62 -5.20 1.92 -16.08
C GLU A 62 -5.46 1.41 -14.67
N PHE A 63 -4.39 1.28 -13.89
CA PHE A 63 -4.46 0.93 -12.49
C PHE A 63 -4.71 2.16 -11.62
N LYS A 64 -5.62 2.00 -10.65
CA LYS A 64 -5.71 2.94 -9.52
C LYS A 64 -4.62 2.55 -8.52
N LYS A 65 -3.98 3.53 -7.92
CA LYS A 65 -2.88 3.29 -6.99
C LYS A 65 -3.18 3.89 -5.63
N ALA A 66 -2.81 3.15 -4.60
CA ALA A 66 -2.89 3.60 -3.22
C ALA A 66 -1.63 3.20 -2.48
N ALA A 67 -1.26 3.98 -1.48
CA ALA A 67 -0.21 3.61 -0.53
C ALA A 67 -0.86 2.89 0.64
N ILE A 68 -0.34 1.72 1.00
CA ILE A 68 -0.81 0.97 2.16
C ILE A 68 0.33 0.66 3.12
N SER A 69 -0.02 0.47 4.38
CA SER A 69 0.94 0.29 5.48
C SER A 69 0.92 -1.11 6.03
N GLY A 70 1.23 -2.10 5.18
CA GLY A 70 1.27 -3.47 5.63
C GLY A 70 -0.11 -4.08 5.79
N GLY A 71 -0.21 -5.13 6.62
CA GLY A 71 -1.44 -5.88 6.84
C GLY A 71 -1.38 -7.25 6.19
N TYR A 72 -2.51 -7.72 5.69
CA TYR A 72 -2.56 -9.01 5.00
C TYR A 72 -3.66 -9.02 3.94
N VAL A 73 -3.50 -9.91 2.96
CA VAL A 73 -4.50 -10.18 1.93
C VAL A 73 -5.02 -11.59 2.11
N ASP A 74 -6.33 -11.73 2.05
CA ASP A 74 -7.04 -13.01 2.10
C ASP A 74 -7.73 -13.21 0.75
N VAL A 75 -7.22 -14.16 -0.04
CA VAL A 75 -7.72 -14.47 -1.38
C VAL A 75 -8.55 -15.73 -1.30
N ARG A 76 -9.84 -15.59 -1.56
CA ARG A 76 -10.80 -16.69 -1.66
C ARG A 76 -11.69 -16.45 -2.86
N ASP A 77 -12.98 -16.73 -2.76
CA ASP A 77 -13.95 -16.36 -3.79
C ASP A 77 -14.02 -14.85 -3.94
N ASN A 78 -13.82 -14.12 -2.85
CA ASN A 78 -13.61 -12.69 -2.82
C ASN A 78 -12.20 -12.42 -2.29
N ILE A 79 -11.68 -11.21 -2.52
CA ILE A 79 -10.38 -10.79 -2.03
C ILE A 79 -10.60 -9.70 -0.98
N ILE A 80 -10.02 -9.88 0.20
CA ILE A 80 -10.09 -8.89 1.27
C ILE A 80 -8.66 -8.50 1.66
N ILE A 81 -8.41 -7.21 1.70
CA ILE A 81 -7.15 -6.64 2.19
C ILE A 81 -7.44 -5.90 3.49
N PHE A 82 -6.73 -6.31 4.54
CA PHE A 82 -6.74 -5.60 5.82
C PHE A 82 -5.41 -4.87 5.94
N THR A 83 -5.46 -3.57 6.12
CA THR A 83 -4.26 -2.74 6.26
C THR A 83 -4.49 -1.68 7.33
N ASP A 84 -3.42 -1.26 8.01
CA ASP A 84 -3.52 -0.25 9.06
C ASP A 84 -3.85 1.12 8.51
N HIS A 85 -3.39 1.43 7.31
CA HIS A 85 -3.59 2.72 6.69
C HIS A 85 -3.60 2.57 5.17
N ALA A 86 -4.48 3.31 4.51
CA ALA A 86 -4.57 3.33 3.06
C ALA A 86 -4.87 4.76 2.60
N GLU A 87 -4.22 5.16 1.52
CA GLU A 87 -4.35 6.51 0.97
C GLU A 87 -4.23 6.46 -0.55
N TRP A 88 -5.22 7.04 -1.25
CA TRP A 88 -5.17 7.11 -2.71
C TRP A 88 -4.04 8.01 -3.19
N ALA A 89 -3.45 7.68 -4.33
CA ALA A 89 -2.35 8.45 -4.92
C ALA A 89 -2.71 9.93 -5.11
N GLU A 90 -3.93 10.20 -5.57
CA GLU A 90 -4.41 11.56 -5.81
C GLU A 90 -4.61 12.38 -4.54
N ASP A 91 -4.74 11.73 -3.39
CA ASP A 91 -4.94 12.39 -2.09
C ASP A 91 -3.63 12.64 -1.34
N ILE A 92 -2.53 12.09 -1.83
CA ILE A 92 -1.23 12.23 -1.17
C ILE A 92 -0.65 13.63 -1.40
N ASP A 93 -0.28 14.28 -0.30
CA ASP A 93 0.45 15.54 -0.31
C ASP A 93 1.95 15.22 -0.36
N PHE A 94 2.56 15.42 -1.53
CA PHE A 94 3.97 15.13 -1.76
C PHE A 94 4.89 15.94 -0.83
N ASP A 95 4.63 17.23 -0.69
CA ASP A 95 5.49 18.11 0.12
C ASP A 95 5.45 17.72 1.58
N ARG A 96 4.29 17.35 2.08
CA ARG A 96 4.14 16.85 3.44
C ARG A 96 4.86 15.52 3.63
N ALA A 97 4.76 14.61 2.65
CA ALA A 97 5.45 13.33 2.70
C ALA A 97 6.96 13.52 2.71
N LEU A 98 7.47 14.44 1.89
CA LEU A 98 8.89 14.79 1.86
C LEU A 98 9.36 15.33 3.22
N LYS A 99 8.59 16.22 3.83
CA LYS A 99 8.93 16.78 5.14
C LYS A 99 8.96 15.71 6.22
N GLU A 100 7.96 14.84 6.24
CA GLU A 100 7.91 13.73 7.20
C GLU A 100 9.06 12.75 6.98
N LYS A 101 9.44 12.51 5.73
CA LYS A 101 10.61 11.69 5.40
C LYS A 101 11.90 12.31 5.96
N GLU A 102 12.10 13.60 5.73
CA GLU A 102 13.27 14.32 6.23
C GLU A 102 13.33 14.28 7.76
N ASN A 103 12.20 14.47 8.44
CA ASN A 103 12.12 14.39 9.89
C ASN A 103 12.49 13.00 10.40
N ALA A 104 12.01 11.94 9.76
CA ALA A 104 12.33 10.56 10.14
C ALA A 104 13.82 10.26 9.93
N GLN A 105 14.40 10.72 8.82
CA GLN A 105 15.83 10.55 8.55
C GLN A 105 16.69 11.29 9.56
N GLU A 106 16.34 12.53 9.87
CA GLU A 106 17.06 13.33 10.88
C GLU A 106 16.99 12.66 12.24
N TRP A 107 15.81 12.18 12.65
CA TRP A 107 15.66 11.47 13.91
C TRP A 107 16.57 10.23 13.96
N LEU A 108 16.64 9.45 12.87
CA LEU A 108 17.47 8.25 12.78
C LEU A 108 18.97 8.55 12.83
N THR A 109 19.41 9.74 12.40
CA THR A 109 20.82 10.12 12.47
C THR A 109 21.29 10.38 13.91
N THR A 110 20.37 10.76 14.80
CA THR A 110 20.68 11.10 16.20
C THR A 110 20.29 10.00 17.19
N HIS A 111 19.57 8.99 16.75
CA HIS A 111 19.09 7.90 17.60
C HIS A 111 19.61 6.54 17.08
N ASN A 112 20.04 5.71 18.01
CA ASN A 112 20.57 4.38 17.69
C ASN A 112 20.19 3.39 18.80
N GLU A 113 20.65 2.15 18.66
CA GLU A 113 20.34 1.08 19.61
C GLU A 113 20.81 1.37 21.04
N LYS A 114 21.80 2.25 21.20
CA LYS A 114 22.35 2.62 22.52
C LYS A 114 21.49 3.63 23.26
N ASN A 115 20.81 4.53 22.54
CA ASN A 115 20.06 5.63 23.15
C ASN A 115 18.56 5.60 22.88
N SER A 116 18.07 4.59 22.17
CA SER A 116 16.65 4.49 21.78
C SER A 116 16.17 3.06 21.86
N SER A 117 14.88 2.87 22.11
CA SER A 117 14.28 1.55 22.10
C SER A 117 14.20 1.02 20.67
N GLU A 118 14.19 -0.30 20.53
CA GLU A 118 14.04 -0.95 19.24
C GLU A 118 12.69 -0.60 18.61
N ASP A 119 11.64 -0.46 19.42
CA ASP A 119 10.32 -0.08 18.94
C ASP A 119 10.33 1.31 18.32
N ASP A 120 10.99 2.28 18.93
CA ASP A 120 11.08 3.63 18.42
C ASP A 120 11.89 3.69 17.12
N LEU A 121 12.98 2.93 17.05
CA LEU A 121 13.78 2.81 15.83
C LEU A 121 12.95 2.19 14.69
N ASN A 122 12.19 1.14 15.00
CA ASN A 122 11.34 0.50 14.01
C ASN A 122 10.21 1.43 13.52
N LYS A 123 9.62 2.21 14.42
CA LYS A 123 8.60 3.20 14.04
C LYS A 123 9.16 4.22 13.07
N ALA A 124 10.38 4.71 13.32
CA ALA A 124 11.03 5.66 12.42
C ALA A 124 11.34 5.04 11.05
N ARG A 125 11.81 3.80 11.03
CA ARG A 125 12.08 3.08 9.78
C ARG A 125 10.80 2.82 8.98
N VAL A 126 9.72 2.44 9.65
CA VAL A 126 8.41 2.24 9.01
C VAL A 126 7.88 3.56 8.47
N SER A 127 7.99 4.64 9.25
CA SER A 127 7.61 5.98 8.78
C SER A 127 8.38 6.35 7.52
N LEU A 128 9.68 6.12 7.50
CA LEU A 128 10.53 6.40 6.33
C LEU A 128 10.05 5.61 5.10
N ALA A 129 9.78 4.32 5.27
CA ALA A 129 9.29 3.46 4.19
C ALA A 129 7.93 3.95 3.67
N LYS A 130 7.02 4.34 4.56
CA LYS A 130 5.70 4.88 4.18
C LYS A 130 5.84 6.16 3.36
N GLN A 131 6.71 7.08 3.80
CA GLN A 131 6.88 8.33 3.07
C GLN A 131 7.50 8.11 1.69
N ASN A 132 8.44 7.17 1.57
CA ASN A 132 9.02 6.82 0.28
C ASN A 132 7.94 6.31 -0.69
N VAL A 133 7.04 5.45 -0.22
CA VAL A 133 5.91 4.95 -1.04
C VAL A 133 4.97 6.09 -1.43
N ARG A 134 4.61 6.94 -0.47
CA ARG A 134 3.74 8.09 -0.72
C ARG A 134 4.33 9.01 -1.78
N MET A 135 5.61 9.34 -1.66
CA MET A 135 6.29 10.21 -2.61
C MET A 135 6.36 9.58 -4.00
N LYS A 136 6.57 8.27 -4.06
CA LYS A 136 6.69 7.53 -5.33
C LYS A 136 5.40 7.59 -6.15
N ILE A 137 4.25 7.51 -5.52
CA ILE A 137 2.97 7.41 -6.24
C ILE A 137 2.15 8.70 -6.23
N ALA A 138 2.56 9.73 -5.47
CA ALA A 138 1.82 10.98 -5.38
C ALA A 138 1.72 11.66 -6.76
N ASN A 139 0.50 11.94 -7.20
CA ASN A 139 0.28 12.55 -8.51
C ASN A 139 0.87 13.95 -8.61
N ASN A 140 0.80 14.74 -7.53
CA ASN A 140 1.36 16.08 -7.51
C ASN A 140 2.89 16.11 -7.50
N GLY A 141 3.53 15.02 -7.04
CA GLY A 141 4.98 14.88 -7.08
C GLY A 141 5.54 14.78 -8.49
N THR A 142 4.78 14.22 -9.41
CA THR A 142 5.17 14.08 -10.81
C THR A 142 5.38 15.44 -11.48
N ARG A 143 4.64 16.46 -11.03
CA ARG A 143 4.73 17.82 -11.57
C ARG A 143 6.04 18.51 -11.24
N LEU A 144 6.69 18.10 -10.15
CA LEU A 144 7.95 18.70 -9.70
C LEU A 144 9.17 18.14 -10.43
N LYS A 145 8.99 17.10 -11.22
CA LYS A 145 10.07 16.47 -11.99
C LYS A 145 10.23 17.01 -13.41
N ILE A 146 9.42 17.97 -13.76
CA ILE A 146 9.44 18.58 -15.09
C ILE A 146 10.51 19.67 -15.17
#